data_2f2c54a99f84e752e8b3a180b2e043d1
#
_entry.id   2f2c54a99f84e752e8b3a180b2e043d1
#
_cell.length_a   1.000
_cell.length_b   1.000
_cell.length_c   1.000
_cell.angle_alpha   90.00
_cell.angle_beta   90.00
_cell.angle_gamma   90.00
#
_symmetry.space_group_name_H-M   'P 1'
#
loop_
_entity.id
_entity.type
_entity.pdbx_description
1 polymer ?
#
loop_
_entity_poly.entity_id
_entity_poly.type
_entity_poly.pdbx_seq_one_letter_code
_entity_poly.pdbx_strand_id
1 'polypeptide(L)'
;MENLFDKMNHLKVLVIGDVMADAYIRGKVERISPEAPVPVLNSRHYEIRLGGAANVALNLKALGAKVYLCSLVGQDSKGEELIKLIDAEDIGSEGIVRSQSRPTTIKTRIIAAGQHLLRIDEEDDRPAFPDEKSSLLKKALALTALVDAVVFEDYDKGVIFPELIQEVTALALKRGIPVTVDPKKRNFTDYKGVTLFKPNLKELREGLKIELNPKNSAELEAACKRTVSDLGVQGVLLTLSENGMAIYADGTYHHTPAMQRDIADVSGAGDTVISVATACMAVGFDLKSTLILANMAGGLVCEYSGVVPIQKDILVKEALLVLGEQSQ
;
A
#
# COMPACT_ATOMS: atom_id res chain seq x y z
N MET A 1 3.34 13.52 21.49
CA MET A 1 3.57 13.15 20.08
C MET A 1 4.82 12.30 19.91
N GLU A 2 6.00 12.73 20.31
CA GLU A 2 7.25 11.94 20.23
C GLU A 2 7.11 10.54 20.80
N ASN A 3 6.52 10.39 21.98
CA ASN A 3 6.25 9.08 22.59
C ASN A 3 5.42 8.13 21.69
N LEU A 4 4.52 8.64 20.82
CA LEU A 4 3.75 7.81 19.91
C LEU A 4 4.62 7.33 18.73
N PHE A 5 5.51 8.18 18.21
CA PHE A 5 6.49 7.74 17.19
C PHE A 5 7.48 6.71 17.76
N ASP A 6 7.87 6.83 19.04
CA ASP A 6 8.71 5.82 19.68
C ASP A 6 8.01 4.47 19.80
N LYS A 7 6.69 4.46 20.09
CA LYS A 7 5.90 3.23 20.13
C LYS A 7 5.89 2.47 18.81
N MET A 8 6.03 3.17 17.67
CA MET A 8 6.10 2.52 16.35
C MET A 8 7.28 1.53 16.24
N ASN A 9 8.39 1.75 16.99
CA ASN A 9 9.55 0.86 17.03
C ASN A 9 9.25 -0.51 17.68
N HIS A 10 8.13 -0.65 18.36
CA HIS A 10 7.72 -1.88 19.02
C HIS A 10 6.54 -2.57 18.35
N LEU A 11 5.99 -1.97 17.30
CA LEU A 11 4.89 -2.55 16.55
C LEU A 11 5.32 -3.81 15.80
N LYS A 12 4.41 -4.78 15.76
CA LYS A 12 4.44 -5.91 14.84
C LYS A 12 3.26 -5.78 13.91
N VAL A 13 3.51 -5.76 12.61
CA VAL A 13 2.46 -5.55 11.61
C VAL A 13 2.48 -6.69 10.60
N LEU A 14 1.30 -7.23 10.30
CA LEU A 14 1.10 -8.19 9.22
C LEU A 14 0.59 -7.46 7.98
N VAL A 15 1.31 -7.58 6.88
CA VAL A 15 0.88 -7.13 5.56
C VAL A 15 0.43 -8.34 4.75
N ILE A 16 -0.83 -8.34 4.32
CA ILE A 16 -1.42 -9.39 3.48
C ILE A 16 -1.76 -8.78 2.14
N GLY A 17 -1.21 -9.29 1.05
CA GLY A 17 -1.52 -8.73 -0.26
C GLY A 17 -0.61 -9.20 -1.37
N ASP A 18 -0.78 -8.56 -2.52
CA ASP A 18 -0.06 -8.90 -3.75
C ASP A 18 1.33 -8.29 -3.73
N VAL A 19 2.36 -9.12 -3.52
CA VAL A 19 3.76 -8.69 -3.68
C VAL A 19 4.15 -8.68 -5.15
N MET A 20 5.01 -7.74 -5.51
CA MET A 20 5.58 -7.68 -6.86
C MET A 20 7.01 -7.14 -6.83
N ALA A 21 7.73 -7.36 -7.92
CA ALA A 21 9.00 -6.73 -8.17
C ALA A 21 8.83 -5.58 -9.17
N ASP A 22 9.31 -4.39 -8.83
CA ASP A 22 9.44 -3.26 -9.73
C ASP A 22 10.86 -3.25 -10.31
N ALA A 23 11.00 -3.70 -11.56
CA ALA A 23 12.28 -3.75 -12.25
C ALA A 23 12.47 -2.52 -13.15
N TYR A 24 13.67 -1.99 -13.18
CA TYR A 24 14.05 -0.82 -13.97
C TYR A 24 15.23 -1.16 -14.86
N ILE A 25 15.05 -1.06 -16.18
CA ILE A 25 16.11 -1.18 -17.17
C ILE A 25 16.39 0.22 -17.70
N ARG A 26 17.54 0.76 -17.32
CA ARG A 26 17.98 2.11 -17.73
C ARG A 26 19.09 2.02 -18.76
N GLY A 27 19.01 2.84 -19.80
CA GLY A 27 19.99 2.84 -20.86
C GLY A 27 19.90 4.04 -21.79
N LYS A 28 20.54 3.90 -22.95
CA LYS A 28 20.48 4.89 -24.04
C LYS A 28 19.88 4.28 -25.30
N VAL A 29 19.07 5.05 -26.00
CA VAL A 29 18.60 4.73 -27.35
C VAL A 29 19.42 5.60 -28.32
N GLU A 30 20.27 4.94 -29.12
CA GLU A 30 21.16 5.61 -30.07
C GLU A 30 20.85 5.23 -31.52
N ARG A 31 20.01 4.21 -31.74
CA ARG A 31 19.66 3.74 -33.10
C ARG A 31 18.29 3.10 -33.13
N ILE A 32 17.73 3.04 -34.32
CA ILE A 32 16.58 2.18 -34.68
C ILE A 32 17.08 0.81 -35.11
N SER A 33 16.35 -0.25 -34.81
CA SER A 33 16.70 -1.60 -35.25
C SER A 33 16.66 -1.72 -36.76
N PRO A 34 17.60 -2.44 -37.40
CA PRO A 34 17.50 -2.77 -38.80
C PRO A 34 16.43 -3.81 -39.11
N GLU A 35 15.94 -4.54 -38.09
CA GLU A 35 14.95 -5.63 -38.24
C GLU A 35 13.51 -5.10 -38.21
N ALA A 36 13.25 -3.97 -37.54
CA ALA A 36 11.94 -3.34 -37.40
C ALA A 36 12.07 -1.88 -36.98
N PRO A 37 11.08 -1.00 -37.21
CA PRO A 37 11.13 0.42 -36.83
C PRO A 37 10.94 0.61 -35.31
N VAL A 38 11.76 -0.06 -34.50
CA VAL A 38 11.74 0.01 -33.04
C VAL A 38 13.07 0.52 -32.49
N PRO A 39 13.09 1.31 -31.40
CA PRO A 39 14.31 1.77 -30.76
C PRO A 39 15.10 0.60 -30.16
N VAL A 40 16.41 0.65 -30.25
CA VAL A 40 17.34 -0.28 -29.60
C VAL A 40 17.87 0.38 -28.33
N LEU A 41 17.46 -0.15 -27.16
CA LEU A 41 17.99 0.31 -25.89
C LEU A 41 19.33 -0.39 -25.60
N ASN A 42 20.39 0.37 -25.47
CA ASN A 42 21.66 -0.10 -24.92
C ASN A 42 21.57 -0.02 -23.40
N SER A 43 21.22 -1.14 -22.76
CA SER A 43 21.03 -1.24 -21.31
C SER A 43 22.37 -1.08 -20.59
N ARG A 44 22.40 -0.22 -19.56
CA ARG A 44 23.55 0.06 -18.73
C ARG A 44 23.36 -0.22 -17.26
N HIS A 45 22.10 -0.23 -16.83
CA HIS A 45 21.74 -0.40 -15.42
C HIS A 45 20.46 -1.21 -15.32
N TYR A 46 20.49 -2.24 -14.48
CA TYR A 46 19.32 -3.02 -14.07
C TYR A 46 19.18 -2.90 -12.57
N GLU A 47 18.00 -2.57 -12.13
CA GLU A 47 17.64 -2.43 -10.72
C GLU A 47 16.30 -3.12 -10.49
N ILE A 48 16.16 -3.78 -9.35
CA ILE A 48 14.91 -4.38 -8.91
C ILE A 48 14.59 -3.86 -7.51
N ARG A 49 13.32 -3.51 -7.29
CA ARG A 49 12.81 -2.99 -6.01
C ARG A 49 11.58 -3.79 -5.58
N LEU A 50 11.33 -3.81 -4.28
CA LEU A 50 10.13 -4.37 -3.69
C LEU A 50 8.94 -3.45 -3.98
N GLY A 51 7.84 -3.98 -4.51
CA GLY A 51 6.62 -3.26 -4.87
C GLY A 51 5.36 -3.92 -4.32
N GLY A 52 4.21 -3.24 -4.45
CA GLY A 52 2.94 -3.69 -3.91
C GLY A 52 2.98 -3.90 -2.40
N ALA A 53 2.45 -5.01 -1.91
CA ALA A 53 2.45 -5.32 -0.48
C ALA A 53 3.86 -5.32 0.15
N ALA A 54 4.92 -5.62 -0.63
CA ALA A 54 6.29 -5.53 -0.14
C ALA A 54 6.77 -4.07 0.03
N ASN A 55 6.27 -3.11 -0.76
CA ASN A 55 6.53 -1.69 -0.54
C ASN A 55 5.82 -1.17 0.73
N VAL A 56 4.59 -1.62 1.01
CA VAL A 56 3.91 -1.34 2.29
C VAL A 56 4.75 -1.87 3.46
N ALA A 57 5.28 -3.09 3.33
CA ALA A 57 6.15 -3.67 4.34
C ALA A 57 7.44 -2.85 4.56
N LEU A 58 8.08 -2.35 3.49
CA LEU A 58 9.25 -1.47 3.58
C LEU A 58 8.93 -0.15 4.30
N ASN A 59 7.80 0.47 4.00
CA ASN A 59 7.37 1.71 4.66
C ASN A 59 7.13 1.50 6.16
N LEU A 60 6.44 0.43 6.54
CA LEU A 60 6.22 0.08 7.95
C LEU A 60 7.53 -0.22 8.69
N LYS A 61 8.45 -0.93 8.04
CA LYS A 61 9.80 -1.16 8.57
C LYS A 61 10.57 0.16 8.76
N ALA A 62 10.52 1.06 7.78
CA ALA A 62 11.15 2.37 7.85
C ALA A 62 10.59 3.23 9.01
N LEU A 63 9.32 3.03 9.40
CA LEU A 63 8.73 3.61 10.60
C LEU A 63 9.19 2.95 11.91
N GLY A 64 9.93 1.83 11.82
CA GLY A 64 10.49 1.09 12.95
C GLY A 64 9.74 -0.18 13.33
N ALA A 65 8.65 -0.54 12.64
CA ALA A 65 7.89 -1.74 12.95
C ALA A 65 8.61 -3.03 12.51
N LYS A 66 8.38 -4.11 13.24
CA LYS A 66 8.65 -5.47 12.77
C LYS A 66 7.52 -5.92 11.86
N VAL A 67 7.84 -6.31 10.63
CA VAL A 67 6.83 -6.61 9.60
C VAL A 67 6.88 -8.07 9.20
N TYR A 68 5.70 -8.68 9.04
CA TYR A 68 5.48 -9.99 8.46
C TYR A 68 4.69 -9.84 7.17
N LEU A 69 5.06 -10.61 6.14
CA LEU A 69 4.44 -10.57 4.84
C LEU A 69 3.71 -11.88 4.55
N CYS A 70 2.44 -11.80 4.15
CA CYS A 70 1.63 -12.94 3.71
C CYS A 70 1.18 -12.72 2.26
N SER A 71 1.66 -13.55 1.33
CA SER A 71 1.45 -13.37 -0.10
C SER A 71 1.63 -14.67 -0.87
N LEU A 72 1.39 -14.60 -2.20
CA LEU A 72 1.75 -15.64 -3.17
C LEU A 72 2.93 -15.16 -4.03
N VAL A 73 3.90 -16.04 -4.23
CA VAL A 73 5.04 -15.82 -5.09
C VAL A 73 5.23 -17.06 -5.98
N GLY A 74 5.56 -16.89 -7.25
CA GLY A 74 5.83 -18.00 -8.15
C GLY A 74 7.00 -18.87 -7.67
N GLN A 75 6.94 -20.16 -7.96
CA GLN A 75 8.06 -21.09 -7.77
C GLN A 75 9.01 -21.03 -8.97
N ASP A 76 9.52 -19.84 -9.24
CA ASP A 76 10.41 -19.52 -10.36
C ASP A 76 11.66 -18.77 -9.87
N SER A 77 12.63 -18.54 -10.76
CA SER A 77 13.88 -17.85 -10.42
C SER A 77 13.66 -16.41 -9.93
N LYS A 78 12.62 -15.76 -10.44
CA LYS A 78 12.26 -14.38 -10.06
C LYS A 78 11.63 -14.35 -8.66
N GLY A 79 10.86 -15.38 -8.31
CA GLY A 79 10.34 -15.57 -6.96
C GLY A 79 11.44 -15.82 -5.92
N GLU A 80 12.48 -16.58 -6.30
CA GLU A 80 13.66 -16.74 -5.45
C GLU A 80 14.39 -15.42 -5.23
N GLU A 81 14.53 -14.60 -6.28
CA GLU A 81 15.16 -13.28 -6.19
C GLU A 81 14.32 -12.33 -5.31
N LEU A 82 13.00 -12.30 -5.51
CA LEU A 82 12.09 -11.47 -4.72
C LEU A 82 12.13 -11.83 -3.23
N ILE A 83 12.14 -13.12 -2.88
CA ILE A 83 12.25 -13.55 -1.48
C ILE A 83 13.59 -13.17 -0.89
N LYS A 84 14.69 -13.31 -1.63
CA LYS A 84 16.02 -12.85 -1.15
C LYS A 84 16.03 -11.36 -0.85
N LEU A 85 15.36 -10.55 -1.66
CA LEU A 85 15.22 -9.11 -1.40
C LEU A 85 14.39 -8.84 -0.14
N ILE A 86 13.30 -9.57 0.07
CA ILE A 86 12.45 -9.47 1.26
C ILE A 86 13.25 -9.84 2.52
N ASP A 87 13.99 -10.95 2.46
CA ASP A 87 14.82 -11.42 3.58
C ASP A 87 15.98 -10.47 3.87
N ALA A 88 16.60 -9.89 2.82
CA ALA A 88 17.67 -8.89 2.98
C ALA A 88 17.17 -7.61 3.68
N GLU A 89 15.90 -7.30 3.57
CA GLU A 89 15.24 -6.22 4.29
C GLU A 89 14.75 -6.64 5.70
N ASP A 90 15.10 -7.80 6.22
CA ASP A 90 14.63 -8.30 7.52
C ASP A 90 13.09 -8.22 7.68
N ILE A 91 12.37 -8.52 6.60
CA ILE A 91 10.91 -8.65 6.59
C ILE A 91 10.57 -10.13 6.71
N GLY A 92 9.71 -10.49 7.67
CA GLY A 92 9.32 -11.88 7.89
C GLY A 92 8.57 -12.45 6.68
N SER A 93 9.15 -13.48 6.05
CA SER A 93 8.63 -14.13 4.84
C SER A 93 7.86 -15.45 5.12
N GLU A 94 7.62 -15.78 6.39
CA GLU A 94 6.97 -17.03 6.82
C GLU A 94 5.54 -17.18 6.27
N GLY A 95 4.87 -16.05 6.02
CA GLY A 95 3.54 -15.98 5.43
C GLY A 95 3.51 -16.25 3.93
N ILE A 96 4.64 -16.21 3.24
CA ILE A 96 4.69 -16.38 1.79
C ILE A 96 4.39 -17.84 1.41
N VAL A 97 3.51 -18.02 0.43
CA VAL A 97 3.18 -19.30 -0.20
C VAL A 97 3.78 -19.32 -1.61
N ARG A 98 4.47 -20.41 -1.95
CA ARG A 98 5.06 -20.65 -3.27
C ARG A 98 4.04 -21.29 -4.19
N SER A 99 3.75 -20.64 -5.31
CA SER A 99 2.81 -21.14 -6.32
C SER A 99 3.56 -21.83 -7.48
N GLN A 100 3.11 -23.02 -7.84
CA GLN A 100 3.61 -23.74 -9.04
C GLN A 100 2.84 -23.33 -10.29
N SER A 101 1.73 -22.63 -10.17
CA SER A 101 0.74 -22.41 -11.20
C SER A 101 0.68 -20.98 -11.74
N ARG A 102 1.41 -20.05 -11.12
CA ARG A 102 1.51 -18.65 -11.54
C ARG A 102 2.95 -18.15 -11.56
N PRO A 103 3.29 -17.22 -12.46
CA PRO A 103 4.57 -16.55 -12.43
C PRO A 103 4.64 -15.58 -11.24
N THR A 104 5.85 -15.24 -10.83
CA THR A 104 6.09 -14.11 -9.93
C THR A 104 5.72 -12.81 -10.64
N THR A 105 4.95 -11.94 -9.99
CA THR A 105 4.55 -10.65 -10.56
C THR A 105 5.74 -9.70 -10.65
N ILE A 106 6.05 -9.25 -11.88
CA ILE A 106 7.11 -8.27 -12.15
C ILE A 106 6.62 -7.19 -13.10
N LYS A 107 6.91 -5.95 -12.78
CA LYS A 107 6.65 -4.78 -13.62
C LYS A 107 7.96 -4.16 -14.06
N THR A 108 8.41 -4.49 -15.28
CA THR A 108 9.67 -3.99 -15.84
C THR A 108 9.46 -2.68 -16.58
N ARG A 109 10.10 -1.62 -16.12
CA ARG A 109 10.09 -0.29 -16.74
C ARG A 109 11.37 -0.07 -17.53
N ILE A 110 11.23 0.21 -18.82
CA ILE A 110 12.34 0.50 -19.75
C ILE A 110 12.47 2.01 -19.86
N ILE A 111 13.61 2.56 -19.46
CA ILE A 111 13.82 4.01 -19.32
C ILE A 111 15.06 4.42 -20.12
N ALA A 112 14.89 5.45 -20.97
CA ALA A 112 16.00 6.12 -21.63
C ALA A 112 15.86 7.64 -21.52
N ALA A 113 16.97 8.35 -21.26
CA ALA A 113 17.00 9.81 -21.12
C ALA A 113 15.95 10.35 -20.11
N GLY A 114 15.66 9.62 -19.05
CA GLY A 114 14.65 9.98 -18.04
C GLY A 114 13.20 9.74 -18.45
N GLN A 115 12.94 9.20 -19.66
CA GLN A 115 11.60 8.92 -20.14
C GLN A 115 11.29 7.42 -20.13
N HIS A 116 10.06 7.06 -19.75
CA HIS A 116 9.54 5.70 -19.87
C HIS A 116 9.24 5.39 -21.33
N LEU A 117 9.95 4.40 -21.90
CA LEU A 117 9.73 3.94 -23.27
C LEU A 117 8.67 2.83 -23.34
N LEU A 118 8.69 1.93 -22.38
CA LEU A 118 7.82 0.75 -22.35
C LEU A 118 7.73 0.23 -20.91
N ARG A 119 6.58 -0.37 -20.55
CA ARG A 119 6.43 -1.23 -19.37
C ARG A 119 6.04 -2.63 -19.81
N ILE A 120 6.72 -3.63 -19.26
CA ILE A 120 6.42 -5.04 -19.46
C ILE A 120 5.89 -5.58 -18.13
N ASP A 121 4.65 -6.08 -18.12
CA ASP A 121 4.00 -6.65 -16.95
C ASP A 121 3.95 -8.18 -17.13
N GLU A 122 4.66 -8.90 -16.26
CA GLU A 122 4.61 -10.35 -16.14
C GLU A 122 3.78 -10.64 -14.88
N GLU A 123 2.54 -11.03 -15.06
CA GLU A 123 1.58 -11.18 -13.96
C GLU A 123 0.45 -12.15 -14.28
N ASP A 124 -0.18 -12.67 -13.23
CA ASP A 124 -1.38 -13.50 -13.31
C ASP A 124 -2.38 -12.98 -12.29
N ASP A 125 -3.56 -12.56 -12.75
CA ASP A 125 -4.62 -11.97 -11.93
C ASP A 125 -5.72 -12.98 -11.55
N ARG A 126 -5.56 -14.25 -11.89
CA ARG A 126 -6.51 -15.29 -11.49
C ARG A 126 -6.54 -15.46 -9.98
N PRO A 127 -7.70 -15.80 -9.40
CA PRO A 127 -7.77 -16.15 -7.98
C PRO A 127 -6.78 -17.27 -7.63
N ALA A 128 -6.26 -17.26 -6.41
CA ALA A 128 -5.45 -18.35 -5.86
C ALA A 128 -6.20 -19.70 -5.96
N PHE A 129 -5.48 -20.78 -6.19
CA PHE A 129 -6.05 -22.12 -6.20
C PHE A 129 -6.48 -22.57 -4.79
N PRO A 130 -7.37 -23.56 -4.66
CA PRO A 130 -7.90 -23.96 -3.35
C PRO A 130 -6.85 -24.34 -2.31
N ASP A 131 -5.78 -25.03 -2.69
CA ASP A 131 -4.65 -25.40 -1.84
C ASP A 131 -3.81 -24.19 -1.42
N GLU A 132 -3.58 -23.26 -2.36
CA GLU A 132 -2.92 -21.97 -2.11
C GLU A 132 -3.75 -21.12 -1.13
N LYS A 133 -5.07 -20.99 -1.35
CA LYS A 133 -6.00 -20.29 -0.45
C LYS A 133 -5.97 -20.89 0.95
N SER A 134 -6.04 -22.20 1.07
CA SER A 134 -5.98 -22.90 2.37
C SER A 134 -4.67 -22.62 3.09
N SER A 135 -3.55 -22.66 2.37
CA SER A 135 -2.23 -22.37 2.92
C SER A 135 -2.09 -20.91 3.35
N LEU A 136 -2.52 -19.95 2.51
CA LEU A 136 -2.53 -18.51 2.82
C LEU A 136 -3.37 -18.21 4.06
N LEU A 137 -4.60 -18.71 4.11
CA LEU A 137 -5.50 -18.49 5.24
C LEU A 137 -4.90 -19.00 6.54
N LYS A 138 -4.37 -20.24 6.54
CA LYS A 138 -3.71 -20.83 7.72
C LYS A 138 -2.54 -19.96 8.21
N LYS A 139 -1.67 -19.51 7.30
CA LYS A 139 -0.51 -18.68 7.63
C LYS A 139 -0.94 -17.29 8.11
N ALA A 140 -1.90 -16.66 7.43
CA ALA A 140 -2.43 -15.35 7.80
C ALA A 140 -3.04 -15.35 9.20
N LEU A 141 -3.87 -16.34 9.52
CA LEU A 141 -4.46 -16.48 10.87
C LEU A 141 -3.40 -16.70 11.96
N ALA A 142 -2.41 -17.56 11.69
CA ALA A 142 -1.31 -17.78 12.63
C ALA A 142 -0.51 -16.51 12.91
N LEU A 143 -0.21 -15.72 11.87
CA LEU A 143 0.51 -14.44 12.01
C LEU A 143 -0.38 -13.35 12.64
N THR A 144 -1.67 -13.28 12.29
CA THR A 144 -2.63 -12.34 12.90
C THR A 144 -2.67 -12.49 14.41
N ALA A 145 -2.46 -13.71 14.94
CA ALA A 145 -2.40 -13.94 16.39
C ALA A 145 -1.17 -13.33 17.10
N LEU A 146 -0.15 -12.88 16.36
CA LEU A 146 1.15 -12.43 16.89
C LEU A 146 1.41 -10.92 16.71
N VAL A 147 0.55 -10.21 15.96
CA VAL A 147 0.78 -8.83 15.54
C VAL A 147 -0.13 -7.83 16.24
N ASP A 148 0.18 -6.54 16.10
CA ASP A 148 -0.52 -5.42 16.69
C ASP A 148 -1.40 -4.67 15.68
N ALA A 149 -1.24 -4.95 14.38
CA ALA A 149 -2.07 -4.43 13.30
C ALA A 149 -2.01 -5.33 12.06
N VAL A 150 -3.03 -5.24 11.21
CA VAL A 150 -3.09 -5.94 9.91
C VAL A 150 -3.35 -4.93 8.80
N VAL A 151 -2.63 -5.07 7.67
CA VAL A 151 -2.87 -4.32 6.43
C VAL A 151 -3.25 -5.30 5.33
N PHE A 152 -4.35 -5.04 4.64
CA PHE A 152 -4.65 -5.65 3.34
C PHE A 152 -4.20 -4.69 2.24
N GLU A 153 -3.29 -5.16 1.37
CA GLU A 153 -2.79 -4.43 0.20
C GLU A 153 -3.19 -5.18 -1.07
N ASP A 154 -4.31 -4.75 -1.65
CA ASP A 154 -4.95 -5.40 -2.80
C ASP A 154 -4.47 -4.77 -4.12
N TYR A 155 -3.97 -5.58 -5.04
CA TYR A 155 -3.62 -5.19 -6.41
C TYR A 155 -4.36 -6.01 -7.46
N ASP A 156 -5.43 -6.73 -7.04
CA ASP A 156 -6.21 -7.62 -7.92
C ASP A 156 -5.36 -8.72 -8.60
N LYS A 157 -4.30 -9.22 -7.92
CA LYS A 157 -3.45 -10.31 -8.43
C LYS A 157 -3.77 -11.67 -7.79
N GLY A 158 -4.91 -11.77 -7.10
CA GLY A 158 -5.51 -13.02 -6.67
C GLY A 158 -5.01 -13.58 -5.34
N VAL A 159 -4.17 -12.86 -4.59
CA VAL A 159 -3.80 -13.21 -3.21
C VAL A 159 -4.98 -13.07 -2.28
N ILE A 160 -5.76 -12.01 -2.46
CA ILE A 160 -6.87 -11.65 -1.58
C ILE A 160 -8.18 -12.27 -2.10
N PHE A 161 -8.95 -12.84 -1.18
CA PHE A 161 -10.25 -13.46 -1.44
C PHE A 161 -11.17 -13.31 -0.23
N PRO A 162 -12.51 -13.41 -0.40
CA PRO A 162 -13.48 -13.06 0.63
C PRO A 162 -13.29 -13.79 1.97
N GLU A 163 -13.01 -15.10 1.96
CA GLU A 163 -12.82 -15.87 3.18
C GLU A 163 -11.58 -15.41 3.97
N LEU A 164 -10.49 -15.06 3.27
CA LEU A 164 -9.27 -14.52 3.90
C LEU A 164 -9.55 -13.19 4.60
N ILE A 165 -10.26 -12.29 3.91
CA ILE A 165 -10.65 -10.98 4.47
C ILE A 165 -11.49 -11.20 5.72
N GLN A 166 -12.53 -12.02 5.63
CA GLN A 166 -13.50 -12.25 6.70
C GLN A 166 -12.85 -12.85 7.96
N GLU A 167 -12.11 -13.94 7.80
CA GLU A 167 -11.53 -14.69 8.91
C GLU A 167 -10.43 -13.87 9.63
N VAL A 168 -9.55 -13.22 8.86
CA VAL A 168 -8.48 -12.37 9.42
C VAL A 168 -9.07 -11.16 10.12
N THR A 169 -10.06 -10.48 9.51
CA THR A 169 -10.71 -9.32 10.12
C THR A 169 -11.42 -9.70 11.41
N ALA A 170 -12.16 -10.81 11.43
CA ALA A 170 -12.84 -11.30 12.63
C ALA A 170 -11.86 -11.61 13.77
N LEU A 171 -10.73 -12.26 13.47
CA LEU A 171 -9.69 -12.55 14.46
C LEU A 171 -9.03 -11.27 14.99
N ALA A 172 -8.68 -10.34 14.10
CA ALA A 172 -8.06 -9.07 14.46
C ALA A 172 -8.98 -8.23 15.38
N LEU A 173 -10.26 -8.08 15.00
CA LEU A 173 -11.24 -7.35 15.80
C LEU A 173 -11.47 -8.00 17.18
N LYS A 174 -11.51 -9.33 17.26
CA LYS A 174 -11.58 -10.06 18.54
C LYS A 174 -10.37 -9.77 19.44
N ARG A 175 -9.20 -9.49 18.85
CA ARG A 175 -8.00 -9.10 19.57
C ARG A 175 -7.91 -7.60 19.87
N GLY A 176 -8.83 -6.78 19.34
CA GLY A 176 -8.81 -5.33 19.49
C GLY A 176 -7.68 -4.66 18.71
N ILE A 177 -7.17 -5.27 17.64
CA ILE A 177 -6.12 -4.71 16.78
C ILE A 177 -6.72 -4.15 15.48
N PRO A 178 -6.19 -3.00 14.96
CA PRO A 178 -6.73 -2.39 13.76
C PRO A 178 -6.45 -3.24 12.50
N VAL A 179 -7.41 -3.19 11.58
CA VAL A 179 -7.30 -3.72 10.22
C VAL A 179 -7.47 -2.56 9.25
N THR A 180 -6.48 -2.31 8.42
CA THR A 180 -6.52 -1.27 7.40
C THR A 180 -6.44 -1.89 6.00
N VAL A 181 -6.99 -1.21 5.00
CA VAL A 181 -7.12 -1.75 3.65
C VAL A 181 -6.84 -0.69 2.60
N ASP A 182 -5.98 -1.01 1.62
CA ASP A 182 -5.94 -0.38 0.30
C ASP A 182 -6.70 -1.27 -0.70
N PRO A 183 -7.97 -0.96 -1.02
CA PRO A 183 -8.81 -1.84 -1.79
C PRO A 183 -8.59 -1.70 -3.29
N LYS A 184 -8.93 -2.78 -4.03
CA LYS A 184 -9.15 -2.72 -5.47
C LYS A 184 -10.58 -3.17 -5.80
N LYS A 185 -10.93 -3.03 -7.07
CA LYS A 185 -12.31 -3.18 -7.55
C LYS A 185 -12.92 -4.55 -7.25
N ARG A 186 -12.16 -5.64 -7.40
CA ARG A 186 -12.67 -7.02 -7.31
C ARG A 186 -13.28 -7.30 -5.93
N ASN A 187 -12.55 -6.96 -4.88
CA ASN A 187 -12.94 -7.26 -3.49
C ASN A 187 -13.51 -6.04 -2.75
N PHE A 188 -13.81 -4.94 -3.46
CA PHE A 188 -14.21 -3.66 -2.83
C PHE A 188 -15.33 -3.79 -1.79
N THR A 189 -16.33 -4.63 -2.06
CA THR A 189 -17.48 -4.86 -1.18
C THR A 189 -17.28 -5.95 -0.13
N ASP A 190 -16.15 -6.66 -0.17
CA ASP A 190 -15.88 -7.78 0.73
C ASP A 190 -15.15 -7.36 2.01
N TYR A 191 -14.53 -6.18 2.03
CA TYR A 191 -13.83 -5.61 3.19
C TYR A 191 -14.79 -5.08 4.26
N LYS A 192 -15.66 -5.96 4.76
CA LYS A 192 -16.65 -5.61 5.78
C LYS A 192 -16.03 -5.54 7.17
N GLY A 193 -16.41 -4.49 7.93
CA GLY A 193 -16.05 -4.35 9.33
C GLY A 193 -14.59 -3.98 9.62
N VAL A 194 -13.77 -3.70 8.59
CA VAL A 194 -12.39 -3.27 8.82
C VAL A 194 -12.31 -1.91 9.53
N THR A 195 -11.20 -1.62 10.19
CA THR A 195 -11.04 -0.40 10.98
C THR A 195 -10.90 0.82 10.08
N LEU A 196 -10.06 0.74 9.03
CA LEU A 196 -9.86 1.84 8.09
C LEU A 196 -9.84 1.33 6.66
N PHE A 197 -10.71 1.88 5.82
CA PHE A 197 -10.82 1.59 4.41
C PHE A 197 -10.27 2.78 3.61
N LYS A 198 -9.21 2.58 2.81
CA LYS A 198 -8.49 3.65 2.11
C LYS A 198 -8.64 3.57 0.59
N PRO A 199 -9.76 3.92 0.00
CA PRO A 199 -9.86 4.03 -1.44
C PRO A 199 -9.22 5.34 -1.94
N ASN A 200 -8.82 5.36 -3.20
CA ASN A 200 -8.65 6.61 -3.94
C ASN A 200 -10.00 7.04 -4.57
N LEU A 201 -10.03 8.26 -5.12
CA LEU A 201 -11.27 8.81 -5.72
C LEU A 201 -11.84 7.93 -6.83
N LYS A 202 -10.98 7.33 -7.66
CA LYS A 202 -11.40 6.44 -8.76
C LYS A 202 -11.99 5.15 -8.19
N GLU A 203 -11.34 4.52 -7.25
CA GLU A 203 -11.79 3.29 -6.59
C GLU A 203 -13.13 3.52 -5.87
N LEU A 204 -13.29 4.67 -5.21
CA LEU A 204 -14.54 5.03 -4.54
C LEU A 204 -15.69 5.23 -5.54
N ARG A 205 -15.44 5.94 -6.66
CA ARG A 205 -16.43 6.12 -7.75
C ARG A 205 -16.86 4.78 -8.32
N GLU A 206 -15.90 3.93 -8.66
CA GLU A 206 -16.15 2.61 -9.25
C GLU A 206 -16.88 1.67 -8.26
N GLY A 207 -16.46 1.66 -6.99
CA GLY A 207 -17.03 0.81 -5.95
C GLY A 207 -18.47 1.18 -5.63
N LEU A 208 -18.77 2.48 -5.51
CA LEU A 208 -20.11 2.98 -5.21
C LEU A 208 -20.98 3.18 -6.47
N LYS A 209 -20.40 3.09 -7.68
CA LYS A 209 -21.02 3.36 -8.98
C LYS A 209 -21.66 4.75 -9.04
N ILE A 210 -20.91 5.78 -8.63
CA ILE A 210 -21.33 7.18 -8.62
C ILE A 210 -20.25 8.09 -9.19
N GLU A 211 -20.66 9.26 -9.68
CA GLU A 211 -19.73 10.35 -10.00
C GLU A 211 -19.51 11.21 -8.75
N LEU A 212 -18.29 11.70 -8.56
CA LEU A 212 -17.90 12.54 -7.43
C LEU A 212 -17.03 13.69 -7.92
N ASN A 213 -17.30 14.90 -7.47
CA ASN A 213 -16.43 16.04 -7.70
C ASN A 213 -15.38 16.12 -6.56
N PRO A 214 -14.06 16.01 -6.86
CA PRO A 214 -13.01 16.06 -5.83
C PRO A 214 -12.93 17.39 -5.07
N LYS A 215 -13.59 18.44 -5.55
CA LYS A 215 -13.65 19.76 -4.92
C LYS A 215 -14.94 19.99 -4.12
N ASN A 216 -15.88 19.04 -4.14
CA ASN A 216 -17.13 19.15 -3.41
C ASN A 216 -17.09 18.33 -2.11
N SER A 217 -16.71 18.95 -1.01
CA SER A 217 -16.57 18.28 0.29
C SER A 217 -17.87 17.61 0.74
N ALA A 218 -19.04 18.16 0.45
CA ALA A 218 -20.31 17.56 0.85
C ALA A 218 -20.60 16.26 0.09
N GLU A 219 -20.28 16.18 -1.21
CA GLU A 219 -20.37 14.94 -1.99
C GLU A 219 -19.39 13.89 -1.47
N LEU A 220 -18.16 14.29 -1.17
CA LEU A 220 -17.12 13.38 -0.66
C LEU A 220 -17.49 12.84 0.73
N GLU A 221 -17.96 13.70 1.62
CA GLU A 221 -18.45 13.29 2.94
C GLU A 221 -19.62 12.30 2.83
N ALA A 222 -20.62 12.61 2.00
CA ALA A 222 -21.76 11.72 1.78
C ALA A 222 -21.33 10.34 1.23
N ALA A 223 -20.37 10.32 0.30
CA ALA A 223 -19.82 9.08 -0.24
C ALA A 223 -19.05 8.26 0.82
N CYS A 224 -18.23 8.91 1.63
CA CYS A 224 -17.52 8.25 2.74
C CYS A 224 -18.51 7.69 3.77
N LYS A 225 -19.52 8.47 4.17
CA LYS A 225 -20.59 8.05 5.09
C LYS A 225 -21.35 6.85 4.55
N ARG A 226 -21.68 6.86 3.25
CA ARG A 226 -22.33 5.72 2.59
C ARG A 226 -21.43 4.49 2.62
N THR A 227 -20.14 4.64 2.35
CA THR A 227 -19.17 3.51 2.41
C THR A 227 -19.12 2.91 3.82
N VAL A 228 -19.06 3.75 4.85
CA VAL A 228 -19.11 3.30 6.25
C VAL A 228 -20.39 2.50 6.52
N SER A 229 -21.54 3.00 6.06
CA SER A 229 -22.83 2.32 6.25
C SER A 229 -22.91 1.00 5.48
N ASP A 230 -22.49 0.98 4.20
CA ASP A 230 -22.67 -0.17 3.31
C ASP A 230 -21.71 -1.32 3.66
N LEU A 231 -20.48 -0.99 4.09
CA LEU A 231 -19.45 -1.98 4.43
C LEU A 231 -19.32 -2.24 5.94
N GLY A 232 -19.93 -1.42 6.80
CA GLY A 232 -19.79 -1.51 8.25
C GLY A 232 -18.36 -1.23 8.73
N VAL A 233 -17.54 -0.52 7.96
CA VAL A 233 -16.18 -0.11 8.32
C VAL A 233 -16.22 1.01 9.37
N GLN A 234 -15.18 1.14 10.21
CA GLN A 234 -15.16 2.17 11.24
C GLN A 234 -14.78 3.55 10.68
N GLY A 235 -13.97 3.59 9.61
CA GLY A 235 -13.60 4.83 8.94
C GLY A 235 -13.20 4.63 7.48
N VAL A 236 -13.22 5.74 6.74
CA VAL A 236 -12.77 5.85 5.34
C VAL A 236 -11.70 6.92 5.24
N LEU A 237 -10.53 6.58 4.70
CA LEU A 237 -9.44 7.49 4.38
C LEU A 237 -9.38 7.66 2.86
N LEU A 238 -9.92 8.75 2.34
CA LEU A 238 -10.03 9.00 0.90
C LEU A 238 -8.84 9.80 0.39
N THR A 239 -8.09 9.24 -0.57
CA THR A 239 -7.01 9.98 -1.25
C THR A 239 -7.53 10.68 -2.50
N LEU A 240 -7.15 11.96 -2.69
CA LEU A 240 -7.68 12.87 -3.71
C LEU A 240 -6.59 13.45 -4.62
N SER A 241 -5.42 12.81 -4.68
CA SER A 241 -4.25 13.27 -5.45
C SER A 241 -3.88 14.72 -5.11
N GLU A 242 -3.84 15.62 -6.09
CA GLU A 242 -3.54 17.05 -5.90
C GLU A 242 -4.56 17.81 -5.03
N ASN A 243 -5.72 17.23 -4.77
CA ASN A 243 -6.72 17.82 -3.86
C ASN A 243 -6.54 17.37 -2.40
N GLY A 244 -5.48 16.62 -2.09
CA GLY A 244 -5.15 16.19 -0.73
C GLY A 244 -5.84 14.91 -0.30
N MET A 245 -6.33 14.88 0.93
CA MET A 245 -6.94 13.69 1.53
C MET A 245 -8.10 14.06 2.46
N ALA A 246 -9.02 13.12 2.64
CA ALA A 246 -10.09 13.25 3.61
C ALA A 246 -10.22 11.99 4.46
N ILE A 247 -10.68 12.14 5.71
CA ILE A 247 -11.03 11.02 6.58
C ILE A 247 -12.44 11.23 7.11
N TYR A 248 -13.25 10.18 7.08
CA TYR A 248 -14.55 10.11 7.72
C TYR A 248 -14.58 8.95 8.70
N ALA A 249 -14.72 9.24 9.98
CA ALA A 249 -14.90 8.23 11.03
C ALA A 249 -15.57 8.88 12.24
N ASP A 250 -16.28 8.08 13.06
CA ASP A 250 -17.00 8.53 14.26
C ASP A 250 -17.98 9.68 13.98
N GLY A 251 -18.58 9.68 12.78
CA GLY A 251 -19.53 10.71 12.35
C GLY A 251 -18.90 12.04 11.97
N THR A 252 -17.56 12.16 11.96
CA THR A 252 -16.83 13.38 11.67
C THR A 252 -16.05 13.27 10.36
N TYR A 253 -16.14 14.33 9.55
CA TYR A 253 -15.38 14.47 8.30
C TYR A 253 -14.28 15.50 8.45
N HIS A 254 -13.07 15.14 8.10
CA HIS A 254 -11.93 16.06 8.02
C HIS A 254 -11.31 15.98 6.62
N HIS A 255 -10.91 17.14 6.10
CA HIS A 255 -10.18 17.24 4.84
C HIS A 255 -8.89 18.05 5.08
N THR A 256 -7.81 17.63 4.45
CA THR A 256 -6.54 18.37 4.39
C THR A 256 -6.10 18.51 2.94
N PRO A 257 -5.70 19.71 2.49
CA PRO A 257 -5.18 19.89 1.13
C PRO A 257 -3.85 19.17 0.96
N ALA A 258 -3.49 18.89 -0.30
CA ALA A 258 -2.15 18.40 -0.60
C ALA A 258 -1.09 19.43 -0.20
N MET A 259 0.01 18.96 0.40
CA MET A 259 1.15 19.82 0.67
C MET A 259 1.85 20.18 -0.64
N GLN A 260 2.24 21.45 -0.80
CA GLN A 260 3.03 21.87 -1.97
C GLN A 260 4.42 21.28 -1.86
N ARG A 261 4.82 20.50 -2.89
CA ARG A 261 6.10 19.82 -2.99
C ARG A 261 6.55 19.73 -4.44
N ASP A 262 7.84 19.58 -4.66
CA ASP A 262 8.42 19.32 -5.98
C ASP A 262 8.24 17.84 -6.33
N ILE A 263 7.19 17.51 -7.08
CA ILE A 263 6.82 16.14 -7.40
C ILE A 263 7.70 15.58 -8.50
N ALA A 264 8.49 14.56 -8.17
CA ALA A 264 9.30 13.80 -9.12
C ALA A 264 8.56 12.56 -9.64
N ASP A 265 7.89 11.80 -8.75
CA ASP A 265 7.14 10.58 -9.09
C ASP A 265 6.06 10.32 -8.02
N VAL A 266 4.90 9.84 -8.44
CA VAL A 266 3.78 9.51 -7.51
C VAL A 266 3.68 8.01 -7.18
N SER A 267 4.59 7.21 -7.72
CA SER A 267 4.59 5.75 -7.53
C SER A 267 4.83 5.39 -6.07
N GLY A 268 3.97 4.54 -5.49
CA GLY A 268 4.08 4.10 -4.11
C GLY A 268 3.55 5.08 -3.05
N ALA A 269 3.04 6.26 -3.44
CA ALA A 269 2.45 7.21 -2.49
C ALA A 269 1.26 6.60 -1.72
N GLY A 270 0.40 5.83 -2.39
CA GLY A 270 -0.73 5.12 -1.77
C GLY A 270 -0.28 4.11 -0.72
N ASP A 271 0.77 3.35 -1.04
CA ASP A 271 1.38 2.35 -0.16
C ASP A 271 1.96 3.02 1.10
N THR A 272 2.62 4.18 0.92
CA THR A 272 3.16 4.97 2.04
C THR A 272 2.04 5.52 2.92
N VAL A 273 0.98 6.06 2.31
CA VAL A 273 -0.21 6.57 3.02
C VAL A 273 -0.84 5.50 3.90
N ILE A 274 -1.11 4.30 3.36
CA ILE A 274 -1.72 3.23 4.16
C ILE A 274 -0.80 2.74 5.27
N SER A 275 0.51 2.67 5.01
CA SER A 275 1.52 2.28 6.00
C SER A 275 1.55 3.22 7.19
N VAL A 276 1.62 4.54 6.92
CA VAL A 276 1.64 5.56 7.98
C VAL A 276 0.31 5.59 8.73
N ALA A 277 -0.83 5.54 8.03
CA ALA A 277 -2.14 5.49 8.66
C ALA A 277 -2.28 4.28 9.60
N THR A 278 -1.83 3.10 9.14
CA THR A 278 -1.83 1.88 9.96
C THR A 278 -0.99 2.03 11.22
N ALA A 279 0.25 2.51 11.08
CA ALA A 279 1.14 2.70 12.22
C ALA A 279 0.57 3.72 13.22
N CYS A 280 0.01 4.84 12.72
CA CYS A 280 -0.63 5.85 13.56
C CYS A 280 -1.80 5.28 14.36
N MET A 281 -2.70 4.53 13.72
CA MET A 281 -3.84 3.90 14.38
C MET A 281 -3.39 2.87 15.42
N ALA A 282 -2.40 2.05 15.10
CA ALA A 282 -1.90 1.02 15.99
C ALA A 282 -1.27 1.57 17.28
N VAL A 283 -0.65 2.77 17.23
CA VAL A 283 -0.07 3.41 18.41
C VAL A 283 -1.03 4.39 19.10
N GLY A 284 -2.21 4.65 18.53
CA GLY A 284 -3.27 5.46 19.14
C GLY A 284 -3.22 6.94 18.82
N PHE A 285 -2.73 7.35 17.64
CA PHE A 285 -2.97 8.71 17.14
C PHE A 285 -4.46 8.93 16.88
N ASP A 286 -4.93 10.14 17.12
CA ASP A 286 -6.29 10.54 16.72
C ASP A 286 -6.45 10.61 15.20
N LEU A 287 -7.70 10.62 14.73
CA LEU A 287 -8.03 10.59 13.29
C LEU A 287 -7.47 11.79 12.52
N LYS A 288 -7.52 12.99 13.11
CA LYS A 288 -7.02 14.20 12.45
C LYS A 288 -5.51 14.17 12.31
N SER A 289 -4.80 13.78 13.36
CA SER A 289 -3.35 13.57 13.32
C SER A 289 -2.96 12.49 12.34
N THR A 290 -3.69 11.37 12.30
CA THR A 290 -3.48 10.29 11.34
C THR A 290 -3.63 10.78 9.90
N LEU A 291 -4.68 11.56 9.59
CA LEU A 291 -4.90 12.16 8.28
C LEU A 291 -3.73 13.07 7.86
N ILE A 292 -3.30 13.96 8.75
CA ILE A 292 -2.22 14.92 8.48
C ILE A 292 -0.90 14.18 8.23
N LEU A 293 -0.56 13.19 9.08
CA LEU A 293 0.67 12.42 8.95
C LEU A 293 0.70 11.57 7.68
N ALA A 294 -0.42 10.93 7.35
CA ALA A 294 -0.55 10.13 6.12
C ALA A 294 -0.44 11.00 4.85
N ASN A 295 -1.08 12.19 4.84
CA ASN A 295 -0.98 13.15 3.75
C ASN A 295 0.45 13.69 3.58
N MET A 296 1.11 14.04 4.67
CA MET A 296 2.49 14.49 4.70
C MET A 296 3.44 13.42 4.14
N ALA A 297 3.29 12.17 4.60
CA ALA A 297 4.12 11.06 4.17
C ALA A 297 3.94 10.74 2.69
N GLY A 298 2.70 10.74 2.18
CA GLY A 298 2.42 10.57 0.76
C GLY A 298 3.08 11.65 -0.09
N GLY A 299 3.09 12.90 0.37
CA GLY A 299 3.80 14.00 -0.30
C GLY A 299 5.32 13.85 -0.27
N LEU A 300 5.90 13.47 0.89
CA LEU A 300 7.35 13.31 1.07
C LEU A 300 7.95 12.29 0.09
N VAL A 301 7.32 11.14 -0.10
CA VAL A 301 7.86 10.11 -1.01
C VAL A 301 7.74 10.50 -2.48
N CYS A 302 6.79 11.38 -2.83
CA CYS A 302 6.64 11.88 -4.21
C CYS A 302 7.79 12.81 -4.66
N GLU A 303 8.63 13.31 -3.76
CA GLU A 303 9.82 14.11 -4.10
C GLU A 303 10.95 13.26 -4.71
N TYR A 304 10.85 11.94 -4.62
CA TYR A 304 11.87 11.00 -5.10
C TYR A 304 11.40 10.25 -6.36
N SER A 305 12.34 9.89 -7.23
CA SER A 305 12.06 9.10 -8.43
C SER A 305 11.95 7.61 -8.11
N GLY A 306 10.87 6.99 -8.53
CA GLY A 306 10.54 5.58 -8.29
C GLY A 306 10.05 5.31 -6.88
N VAL A 307 9.75 4.05 -6.59
CA VAL A 307 9.25 3.61 -5.29
C VAL A 307 10.37 3.68 -4.25
N VAL A 308 10.16 4.48 -3.19
CA VAL A 308 11.08 4.63 -2.05
C VAL A 308 10.31 4.55 -0.73
N PRO A 309 10.86 3.96 0.33
CA PRO A 309 10.22 3.98 1.64
C PRO A 309 10.32 5.37 2.28
N ILE A 310 9.36 5.67 3.16
CA ILE A 310 9.33 6.92 3.93
C ILE A 310 10.58 7.05 4.83
N GLN A 311 11.11 8.26 4.95
CA GLN A 311 12.17 8.58 5.90
C GLN A 311 11.53 9.05 7.22
N LYS A 312 11.55 8.20 8.25
CA LYS A 312 10.90 8.44 9.54
C LYS A 312 11.35 9.76 10.18
N ASP A 313 12.65 10.05 10.18
CA ASP A 313 13.19 11.25 10.83
C ASP A 313 12.68 12.53 10.18
N ILE A 314 12.54 12.53 8.84
CA ILE A 314 11.98 13.68 8.10
C ILE A 314 10.48 13.82 8.44
N LEU A 315 9.74 12.72 8.42
CA LEU A 315 8.32 12.72 8.78
C LEU A 315 8.09 13.25 10.20
N VAL A 316 8.86 12.77 11.18
CA VAL A 316 8.77 13.20 12.57
C VAL A 316 9.07 14.70 12.71
N LYS A 317 10.15 15.16 12.07
CA LYS A 317 10.55 16.58 12.12
C LYS A 317 9.46 17.50 11.57
N GLU A 318 8.89 17.18 10.40
CA GLU A 318 7.82 17.98 9.81
C GLU A 318 6.51 17.88 10.62
N ALA A 319 6.21 16.70 11.14
CA ALA A 319 5.03 16.49 11.98
C ALA A 319 5.05 17.34 13.25
N LEU A 320 6.19 17.45 13.92
CA LEU A 320 6.35 18.27 15.12
C LEU A 320 6.13 19.76 14.82
N LEU A 321 6.53 20.25 13.66
CA LEU A 321 6.27 21.62 13.23
C LEU A 321 4.77 21.85 12.99
N VAL A 322 4.13 21.03 12.16
CA VAL A 322 2.74 21.22 11.73
C VAL A 322 1.73 20.98 12.87
N LEU A 323 1.92 19.92 13.64
CA LEU A 323 0.98 19.55 14.73
C LEU A 323 1.30 20.28 16.03
N GLY A 324 2.55 20.73 16.24
CA GLY A 324 2.95 21.55 17.38
C GLY A 324 2.33 22.95 17.33
N GLU A 325 2.23 23.55 16.14
CA GLU A 325 1.57 24.86 15.94
C GLU A 325 0.05 24.81 16.14
N GLN A 326 -0.61 23.66 15.96
CA GLN A 326 -2.06 23.49 16.17
C GLN A 326 -2.44 23.27 17.65
N SER A 327 -1.46 23.10 18.53
CA SER A 327 -1.66 22.87 19.98
C SER A 327 -1.47 24.13 20.82
N GLN A 328 -1.14 25.28 20.21
CA GLN A 328 -1.09 26.61 20.80
C GLN A 328 -2.35 27.42 20.41
#